data_0a7f39dc60daef89723ff6d76fc360af
#
_entry.id   0a7f39dc60daef89723ff6d76fc360af
#
_cell.length_a   1.000
_cell.length_b   1.000
_cell.length_c   1.000
_cell.angle_alpha   90.00
_cell.angle_beta   90.00
_cell.angle_gamma   90.00
#
_symmetry.space_group_name_H-M   'P 1'
#
loop_
_entity.id
_entity.type
_entity.pdbx_description
1 polymer ?
#
loop_
_entity_poly.entity_id
_entity_poly.type
_entity_poly.pdbx_seq_one_letter_code
_entity_poly.pdbx_strand_id
1 'polypeptide(L)'
;MKINLFAIRHGEATHNVLFKKVGMSTFFDENYYDTELTNKGFNQAQELGNKWSEKNKMDIVIVSPLSRTLQTAVNIFKNTNVKIIALDCLKEYPQGLHTCNKRKNKSELINL
;
A
#
# COMPACT_ATOMS: atom_id res chain seq x y z
N MET A 1 10.52 28.02 1.10
CA MET A 1 10.67 26.59 1.51
C MET A 1 10.58 25.70 0.30
N LYS A 2 11.45 24.73 0.18
CA LYS A 2 11.43 23.74 -0.90
C LYS A 2 10.98 22.40 -0.34
N ILE A 3 9.95 21.81 -0.94
CA ILE A 3 9.46 20.48 -0.59
C ILE A 3 9.76 19.53 -1.73
N ASN A 4 10.42 18.41 -1.43
CA ASN A 4 10.64 17.34 -2.39
C ASN A 4 9.61 16.24 -2.13
N LEU A 5 8.74 16.00 -3.11
CA LEU A 5 7.67 15.02 -3.02
C LEU A 5 7.98 13.81 -3.91
N PHE A 6 7.93 12.63 -3.32
CA PHE A 6 8.06 11.36 -4.03
C PHE A 6 6.76 10.59 -3.91
N ALA A 7 6.15 10.27 -5.04
CA ALA A 7 4.92 9.47 -5.07
C ALA A 7 5.26 8.03 -5.47
N ILE A 8 4.85 7.08 -4.63
CA ILE A 8 5.17 5.66 -4.83
C ILE A 8 3.86 4.88 -4.90
N ARG A 9 3.71 4.06 -5.95
CA ARG A 9 2.58 3.15 -6.08
C ARG A 9 2.84 1.90 -5.25
N HIS A 10 1.76 1.34 -4.65
CA HIS A 10 1.87 0.06 -3.93
C HIS A 10 2.31 -1.08 -4.87
N GLY A 11 2.89 -2.12 -4.29
CA GLY A 11 3.24 -3.33 -5.00
C GLY A 11 2.00 -4.11 -5.47
N GLU A 12 2.23 -5.17 -6.26
CA GLU A 12 1.14 -6.00 -6.74
C GLU A 12 0.33 -6.56 -5.56
N ALA A 13 -0.97 -6.36 -5.60
CA ALA A 13 -1.90 -6.89 -4.61
C ALA A 13 -2.78 -7.99 -5.22
N THR A 14 -3.42 -8.78 -4.36
CA THR A 14 -4.21 -9.93 -4.80
C THR A 14 -5.33 -9.55 -5.75
N HIS A 15 -5.99 -8.39 -5.53
CA HIS A 15 -7.05 -7.93 -6.43
C HIS A 15 -6.51 -7.56 -7.82
N ASN A 16 -5.25 -7.15 -7.94
CA ASN A 16 -4.65 -6.86 -9.24
C ASN A 16 -4.53 -8.13 -10.09
N VAL A 17 -4.15 -9.24 -9.46
CA VAL A 17 -4.06 -10.54 -10.14
C VAL A 17 -5.44 -11.00 -10.59
N LEU A 18 -6.43 -10.91 -9.71
CA LEU A 18 -7.80 -11.32 -10.04
C LEU A 18 -8.40 -10.44 -11.15
N PHE A 19 -8.15 -9.14 -11.11
CA PHE A 19 -8.65 -8.21 -12.12
C PHE A 19 -8.20 -8.60 -13.52
N LYS A 20 -6.96 -9.06 -13.67
CA LYS A 20 -6.45 -9.53 -14.95
C LYS A 20 -7.20 -10.76 -15.48
N LYS A 21 -7.80 -11.54 -14.58
CA LYS A 21 -8.52 -12.76 -14.94
C LYS A 21 -10.00 -12.52 -15.19
N VAL A 22 -10.67 -11.75 -14.33
CA VAL A 22 -12.15 -11.64 -14.32
C VAL A 22 -12.66 -10.20 -14.46
N GLY A 23 -11.78 -9.20 -14.49
CA GLY A 23 -12.16 -7.79 -14.73
C GLY A 23 -12.92 -7.15 -13.58
N MET A 24 -13.90 -6.32 -13.91
CA MET A 24 -14.61 -5.45 -12.97
C MET A 24 -15.29 -6.15 -11.79
N SER A 25 -15.67 -7.42 -11.96
CA SER A 25 -16.31 -8.18 -10.86
C SER A 25 -15.42 -8.31 -9.63
N THR A 26 -14.09 -8.20 -9.79
CA THR A 26 -13.14 -8.20 -8.68
C THR A 26 -13.46 -7.15 -7.64
N PHE A 27 -13.91 -5.96 -8.07
CA PHE A 27 -14.15 -4.83 -7.17
C PHE A 27 -15.33 -5.02 -6.23
N PHE A 28 -16.16 -6.02 -6.48
CA PHE A 28 -17.35 -6.31 -5.68
C PHE A 28 -17.28 -7.66 -4.97
N ASP A 29 -16.12 -8.33 -5.06
CA ASP A 29 -15.91 -9.63 -4.42
C ASP A 29 -15.46 -9.43 -2.96
N GLU A 30 -16.28 -9.87 -2.01
CA GLU A 30 -16.01 -9.72 -0.58
C GLU A 30 -14.78 -10.51 -0.12
N ASN A 31 -14.34 -11.52 -0.87
CA ASN A 31 -13.09 -12.23 -0.59
C ASN A 31 -11.85 -11.35 -0.83
N TYR A 32 -12.03 -10.22 -1.51
CA TYR A 32 -10.97 -9.27 -1.83
C TYR A 32 -11.13 -7.95 -1.07
N TYR A 33 -11.67 -8.04 0.14
CA TYR A 33 -11.79 -6.91 1.06
C TYR A 33 -10.40 -6.47 1.54
N ASP A 34 -10.08 -5.18 1.35
CA ASP A 34 -8.77 -4.60 1.74
C ASP A 34 -7.60 -5.55 1.45
N THR A 35 -7.39 -5.82 0.18
CA THR A 35 -6.44 -6.84 -0.28
C THR A 35 -4.99 -6.54 0.11
N GLU A 36 -4.24 -7.60 0.37
CA GLU A 36 -2.83 -7.55 0.73
C GLU A 36 -1.95 -7.71 -0.51
N LEU A 37 -0.66 -7.45 -0.34
CA LEU A 37 0.33 -7.68 -1.39
C LEU A 37 0.46 -9.19 -1.68
N THR A 38 0.72 -9.51 -2.95
CA THR A 38 1.20 -10.84 -3.33
C THR A 38 2.68 -10.98 -2.96
N ASN A 39 3.22 -12.19 -3.07
CA ASN A 39 4.67 -12.41 -2.89
C ASN A 39 5.47 -11.52 -3.84
N LYS A 40 5.00 -11.36 -5.08
CA LYS A 40 5.62 -10.46 -6.04
C LYS A 40 5.58 -9.01 -5.56
N GLY A 41 4.46 -8.58 -4.99
CA GLY A 41 4.31 -7.24 -4.42
C GLY A 41 5.28 -6.97 -3.28
N PHE A 42 5.43 -7.92 -2.37
CA PHE A 42 6.42 -7.82 -1.30
C PHE A 42 7.84 -7.69 -1.86
N ASN A 43 8.19 -8.51 -2.84
CA ASN A 43 9.51 -8.44 -3.48
C ASN A 43 9.74 -7.11 -4.17
N GLN A 44 8.73 -6.55 -4.82
CA GLN A 44 8.81 -5.23 -5.44
C GLN A 44 9.12 -4.14 -4.40
N ALA A 45 8.44 -4.17 -3.26
CA ALA A 45 8.67 -3.20 -2.20
C ALA A 45 10.06 -3.34 -1.59
N GLN A 46 10.48 -4.56 -1.30
CA GLN A 46 11.81 -4.82 -0.75
C GLN A 46 12.92 -4.42 -1.72
N GLU A 47 12.74 -4.70 -3.00
CA GLU A 47 13.72 -4.33 -4.02
C GLU A 47 13.88 -2.82 -4.12
N LEU A 48 12.77 -2.08 -4.13
CA LEU A 48 12.82 -0.62 -4.12
C LEU A 48 13.54 -0.12 -2.86
N GLY A 49 13.21 -0.67 -1.70
CA GLY A 49 13.85 -0.31 -0.44
C GLY A 49 15.35 -0.54 -0.45
N ASN A 50 15.80 -1.61 -1.08
CA ASN A 50 17.24 -1.92 -1.17
C ASN A 50 17.99 -1.02 -2.16
N LYS A 51 17.31 -0.60 -3.24
CA LYS A 51 17.92 0.20 -4.31
C LYS A 51 17.84 1.71 -4.07
N TRP A 52 16.87 2.16 -3.30
CA TRP A 52 16.63 3.59 -3.12
C TRP A 52 17.52 4.16 -2.02
N SER A 53 18.66 4.71 -2.42
CA SER A 53 19.66 5.22 -1.49
C SER A 53 19.18 6.41 -0.64
N GLU A 54 18.21 7.16 -1.12
CA GLU A 54 17.71 8.37 -0.44
C GLU A 54 16.57 8.10 0.55
N LYS A 55 16.13 6.86 0.70
CA LYS A 55 15.00 6.56 1.58
C LYS A 55 15.22 7.02 3.03
N ASN A 56 16.45 6.93 3.52
CA ASN A 56 16.81 7.36 4.87
C ASN A 56 16.76 8.88 5.08
N LYS A 57 16.76 9.63 3.98
CA LYS A 57 16.72 11.10 4.01
C LYS A 57 15.29 11.65 4.02
N MET A 58 14.29 10.78 3.94
CA MET A 58 12.90 11.21 4.00
C MET A 58 12.55 11.68 5.40
N ASP A 59 11.87 12.81 5.48
CA ASP A 59 11.43 13.37 6.76
C ASP A 59 10.20 12.64 7.28
N ILE A 60 9.30 12.28 6.37
CA ILE A 60 8.04 11.65 6.73
C ILE A 60 7.51 10.84 5.54
N VAL A 61 6.83 9.75 5.83
CA VAL A 61 6.08 8.95 4.87
C VAL A 61 4.60 9.07 5.19
N ILE A 62 3.82 9.49 4.23
CA ILE A 62 2.37 9.56 4.36
C ILE A 62 1.78 8.47 3.46
N VAL A 63 0.92 7.64 4.02
CA VAL A 63 0.44 6.44 3.35
C VAL A 63 -1.07 6.26 3.52
N SER A 64 -1.71 5.62 2.54
CA SER A 64 -3.09 5.17 2.65
C SER A 64 -3.22 4.06 3.71
N PRO A 65 -4.34 3.97 4.44
CA PRO A 65 -4.53 2.93 5.45
C PRO A 65 -4.86 1.55 4.89
N LEU A 66 -4.93 1.40 3.57
CA LEU A 66 -5.19 0.10 2.95
C LEU A 66 -3.99 -0.83 3.16
N SER A 67 -4.28 -2.11 3.38
CA SER A 67 -3.23 -3.10 3.72
C SER A 67 -2.10 -3.12 2.72
N ARG A 68 -2.41 -3.14 1.42
CA ARG A 68 -1.38 -3.18 0.36
C ARG A 68 -0.43 -1.99 0.39
N THR A 69 -0.94 -0.81 0.74
CA THR A 69 -0.12 0.40 0.81
C THR A 69 0.72 0.42 2.08
N LEU A 70 0.14 0.02 3.21
CA LEU A 70 0.89 -0.10 4.47
C LEU A 70 2.01 -1.12 4.35
N GLN A 71 1.73 -2.29 3.77
CA GLN A 71 2.74 -3.33 3.57
C GLN A 71 3.85 -2.84 2.64
N THR A 72 3.51 -2.11 1.58
CA THR A 72 4.50 -1.52 0.68
C THR A 72 5.41 -0.56 1.45
N ALA A 73 4.84 0.37 2.19
CA ALA A 73 5.60 1.37 2.94
C ALA A 73 6.51 0.73 3.98
N VAL A 74 5.99 -0.20 4.77
CA VAL A 74 6.77 -0.88 5.81
C VAL A 74 7.95 -1.63 5.21
N ASN A 75 7.76 -2.30 4.07
CA ASN A 75 8.83 -3.05 3.42
C ASN A 75 9.89 -2.16 2.77
N ILE A 76 9.49 -1.01 2.21
CA ILE A 76 10.45 -0.04 1.64
C ILE A 76 11.30 0.57 2.75
N PHE A 77 10.66 1.05 3.82
CA PHE A 77 11.32 1.80 4.88
C PHE A 77 11.79 0.93 6.05
N LYS A 78 11.85 -0.37 5.83
CA LYS A 78 12.42 -1.32 6.77
C LYS A 78 13.85 -0.92 7.12
N ASN A 79 14.19 -1.01 8.41
CA ASN A 79 15.51 -0.65 8.92
C ASN A 79 15.82 0.86 8.82
N THR A 80 14.79 1.71 8.72
CA THR A 80 14.93 3.16 8.81
C THR A 80 14.19 3.68 10.05
N ASN A 81 14.49 4.90 10.45
CA ASN A 81 13.79 5.60 11.53
C ASN A 81 12.74 6.59 10.99
N VAL A 82 12.41 6.50 9.71
CA VAL A 82 11.46 7.41 9.08
C VAL A 82 10.07 7.17 9.64
N LYS A 83 9.39 8.25 10.03
CA LYS A 83 8.04 8.17 10.58
C LYS A 83 7.03 7.92 9.46
N ILE A 84 6.15 6.94 9.66
CA ILE A 84 5.08 6.58 8.72
C ILE A 84 3.74 6.94 9.34
N ILE A 85 2.94 7.74 8.64
CA ILE A 85 1.61 8.18 9.08
C ILE A 85 0.57 7.73 8.06
N ALA A 86 -0.46 7.03 8.52
CA ALA A 86 -1.58 6.61 7.67
C ALA A 86 -2.71 7.65 7.73
N LEU A 87 -3.21 8.06 6.57
CA LEU A 87 -4.30 9.02 6.45
C LEU A 87 -5.42 8.45 5.60
N ASP A 88 -6.64 8.40 6.14
CA ASP A 88 -7.83 7.88 5.44
C ASP A 88 -8.12 8.61 4.13
N CYS A 89 -7.81 9.89 4.05
CA CYS A 89 -8.06 10.69 2.84
C CYS A 89 -7.22 10.25 1.63
N LEU A 90 -6.21 9.39 1.84
CA LEU A 90 -5.36 8.89 0.77
C LEU A 90 -5.82 7.57 0.17
N LYS A 91 -7.00 7.07 0.54
CA LYS A 91 -7.56 5.89 -0.12
C LYS A 91 -7.78 6.17 -1.60
N GLU A 92 -7.62 5.13 -2.42
CA GLU A 92 -7.73 5.24 -3.87
C GLU A 92 -9.08 5.80 -4.33
N TYR A 93 -9.05 6.72 -5.28
CA TYR A 93 -10.26 7.34 -5.85
C TYR A 93 -10.50 6.81 -7.27
N PRO A 94 -11.75 6.54 -7.68
CA PRO A 94 -12.97 6.60 -6.87
C PRO A 94 -13.04 5.45 -5.87
N GLN A 95 -13.44 5.75 -4.63
CA GLN A 95 -13.45 4.74 -3.58
C GLN A 95 -14.67 3.85 -3.66
N GLY A 96 -15.83 4.45 -3.88
CA GLY A 96 -17.09 3.74 -4.08
C GLY A 96 -17.27 2.49 -3.24
N LEU A 97 -17.93 1.49 -3.83
CA LEU A 97 -18.22 0.21 -3.18
C LEU A 97 -17.18 -0.86 -3.50
N HIS A 98 -16.02 -0.50 -4.06
CA HIS A 98 -14.97 -1.46 -4.37
C HIS A 98 -14.44 -2.09 -3.07
N THR A 99 -14.55 -3.41 -2.94
CA THR A 99 -14.16 -4.12 -1.73
C THR A 99 -12.69 -4.01 -1.40
N CYS A 100 -11.82 -3.98 -2.43
CA CYS A 100 -10.37 -3.82 -2.22
C CYS A 100 -9.99 -2.46 -1.61
N ASN A 101 -10.87 -1.46 -1.67
CA ASN A 101 -10.67 -0.13 -1.11
C ASN A 101 -11.33 0.06 0.26
N LYS A 102 -12.01 -0.95 0.79
CA LYS A 102 -12.52 -0.94 2.16
C LYS A 102 -11.37 -1.32 3.08
N ARG A 103 -11.00 -0.43 3.99
CA ARG A 103 -9.91 -0.72 4.91
C ARG A 103 -10.34 -1.67 6.02
N LYS A 104 -9.40 -2.43 6.54
CA LYS A 104 -9.57 -3.19 7.76
C LYS A 104 -9.67 -2.24 8.94
N ASN A 105 -10.24 -2.68 10.05
CA ASN A 105 -10.25 -1.88 11.25
C ASN A 105 -8.84 -1.81 11.87
N LYS A 106 -8.65 -0.91 12.84
CA LYS A 106 -7.34 -0.66 13.42
C LYS A 106 -6.73 -1.92 14.05
N SER A 107 -7.54 -2.72 14.73
CA SER A 107 -7.05 -3.93 15.40
C SER A 107 -6.55 -4.98 14.39
N GLU A 108 -7.20 -5.11 13.24
CA GLU A 108 -6.75 -6.00 12.17
C GLU A 108 -5.44 -5.53 11.54
N LEU A 109 -5.26 -4.20 11.40
CA LEU A 109 -4.06 -3.62 10.79
C LEU A 109 -2.81 -3.80 11.66
N ILE A 110 -2.94 -3.91 12.97
CA ILE A 110 -1.81 -4.10 13.88
C ILE A 110 -1.06 -5.40 13.58
N ASN A 111 -1.74 -6.40 13.03
CA ASN A 111 -1.16 -7.73 12.77
C ASN A 111 -0.63 -7.91 11.33
N LEU A 112 -0.51 -6.85 10.58
CA LEU A 112 0.03 -6.93 9.22
C LEU A 112 1.54 -7.16 9.19
#